data_24879d60a2b340c6c61c4d52b5ec22c7
#
_entry.id   24879d60a2b340c6c61c4d52b5ec22c7
#
_cell.length_a   1.000
_cell.length_b   1.000
_cell.length_c   1.000
_cell.angle_alpha   90.00
_cell.angle_beta   90.00
_cell.angle_gamma   90.00
#
_symmetry.space_group_name_H-M   'P 1'
#
loop_
_entity.id
_entity.type
_entity.pdbx_description
1 polymer ?
#
loop_
_entity_poly.entity_id
_entity_poly.type
_entity_poly.pdbx_seq_one_letter_code
_entity_poly.pdbx_strand_id
1 'polypeptide(L)'
;MAIDRTSKGAFAERHPRAKRVVAAEFLRRVLDKVPYKVHTVLTDNGVPFTPQPHQFLPGGHRVDRVCREYGVAHRLTKPARPWTNGPVERMNRTLKEATVQRFHYQTTAELNEHLHAFLLACNHAKRLKTLRGLTPHEFVCAQWQNNPTIFTRDPAHLTLGLYI
;
A
#
# COMPACT_ATOMS: atom_id res chain seq x y z
N MET A 1 1.05 -2.96 -4.59
CA MET A 1 0.01 -2.76 -3.55
C MET A 1 0.67 -2.58 -2.19
N ALA A 2 0.12 -1.69 -1.38
CA ALA A 2 0.48 -1.49 0.02
C ALA A 2 -0.79 -1.47 0.89
N ILE A 3 -0.68 -1.90 2.14
CA ILE A 3 -1.75 -1.86 3.13
C ILE A 3 -1.18 -1.33 4.44
N ASP A 4 -1.80 -0.31 4.99
CA ASP A 4 -1.53 0.10 6.35
C ASP A 4 -2.09 -0.95 7.33
N ARG A 5 -1.22 -1.50 8.15
CA ARG A 5 -1.60 -2.56 9.10
C ARG A 5 -2.49 -2.04 10.23
N THR A 6 -2.46 -0.75 10.51
CA THR A 6 -3.26 -0.10 11.57
C THR A 6 -4.63 0.27 11.04
N SER A 7 -4.71 1.18 10.08
CA SER A 7 -5.97 1.68 9.52
C SER A 7 -6.63 0.72 8.53
N LYS A 8 -5.89 -0.29 8.03
CA LYS A 8 -6.31 -1.16 6.92
C LYS A 8 -6.51 -0.44 5.59
N GLY A 9 -6.09 0.82 5.49
CA GLY A 9 -6.10 1.59 4.25
C GLY A 9 -5.25 0.91 3.19
N ALA A 10 -5.80 0.78 1.99
CA ALA A 10 -5.19 0.08 0.88
C ALA A 10 -4.81 1.04 -0.26
N PHE A 11 -3.62 0.82 -0.82
CA PHE A 11 -3.10 1.53 -1.99
C PHE A 11 -2.66 0.51 -3.03
N ALA A 12 -3.04 0.67 -4.27
CA ALA A 12 -2.59 -0.19 -5.34
C ALA A 12 -2.43 0.58 -6.65
N GLU A 13 -1.48 0.13 -7.43
CA GLU A 13 -1.25 0.57 -8.79
C GLU A 13 -1.04 -0.67 -9.68
N ARG A 14 -1.46 -0.56 -10.91
CA ARG A 14 -1.22 -1.58 -11.92
C ARG A 14 -0.04 -1.18 -12.79
N HIS A 15 0.91 -2.08 -12.94
CA HIS A 15 2.06 -1.91 -13.79
C HIS A 15 2.26 -3.17 -14.66
N PRO A 16 2.72 -3.05 -15.90
CA PRO A 16 2.96 -4.20 -16.78
C PRO A 16 3.99 -5.18 -16.21
N ARG A 17 4.97 -4.67 -15.46
CA ARG A 17 6.03 -5.46 -14.80
C ARG A 17 6.40 -4.87 -13.44
N ALA A 18 6.58 -5.75 -12.46
CA ALA A 18 7.09 -5.38 -11.13
C ALA A 18 8.62 -5.18 -11.18
N LYS A 19 9.06 -4.00 -11.61
CA LYS A 19 10.46 -3.60 -11.60
C LYS A 19 10.83 -2.88 -10.31
N ARG A 20 12.12 -2.89 -9.93
CA ARG A 20 12.64 -2.17 -8.74
C ARG A 20 12.35 -0.66 -8.75
N VAL A 21 12.44 -0.05 -9.94
CA VAL A 21 12.10 1.37 -10.12
C VAL A 21 10.64 1.61 -9.78
N VAL A 22 9.74 0.79 -10.36
CA VAL A 22 8.30 0.87 -10.14
C VAL A 22 7.95 0.70 -8.66
N ALA A 23 8.58 -0.26 -7.97
CA ALA A 23 8.34 -0.49 -6.54
C ALA A 23 8.78 0.71 -5.69
N ALA A 24 9.93 1.32 -6.00
CA ALA A 24 10.45 2.49 -5.30
C ALA A 24 9.57 3.73 -5.54
N GLU A 25 9.14 3.97 -6.77
CA GLU A 25 8.25 5.08 -7.12
C GLU A 25 6.86 4.92 -6.50
N PHE A 26 6.31 3.71 -6.53
CA PHE A 26 5.06 3.39 -5.83
C PHE A 26 5.17 3.68 -4.34
N LEU A 27 6.27 3.24 -3.70
CA LEU A 27 6.50 3.52 -2.28
C LEU A 27 6.56 5.02 -1.99
N ARG A 28 7.24 5.82 -2.82
CA ARG A 28 7.24 7.29 -2.68
C ARG A 28 5.83 7.85 -2.69
N ARG A 29 5.04 7.50 -3.72
CA ARG A 29 3.66 7.98 -3.82
C ARG A 29 2.82 7.60 -2.61
N VAL A 30 3.00 6.39 -2.07
CA VAL A 30 2.31 5.99 -0.84
C VAL A 30 2.75 6.84 0.35
N LEU A 31 4.06 7.03 0.54
CA LEU A 31 4.61 7.82 1.66
C LEU A 31 4.21 9.30 1.57
N ASP A 32 4.15 9.87 0.36
CA ASP A 32 3.69 11.25 0.14
C ASP A 32 2.19 11.43 0.40
N LYS A 33 1.41 10.38 0.22
CA LYS A 33 -0.05 10.46 0.31
C LYS A 33 -0.61 10.18 1.70
N VAL A 34 0.02 9.30 2.46
CA VAL A 34 -0.46 9.05 3.83
C VAL A 34 -0.34 10.31 4.68
N PRO A 35 -1.36 10.65 5.48
CA PRO A 35 -1.36 11.89 6.26
C PRO A 35 -0.59 11.80 7.58
N TYR A 36 0.05 10.69 7.84
CA TYR A 36 0.75 10.38 9.10
C TYR A 36 2.17 9.86 8.84
N LYS A 37 3.01 9.94 9.87
CA LYS A 37 4.37 9.44 9.82
C LYS A 37 4.39 7.91 9.77
N VAL A 38 4.95 7.37 8.69
CA VAL A 38 5.21 5.93 8.57
C VAL A 38 6.53 5.61 9.25
N HIS A 39 6.52 4.63 10.14
CA HIS A 39 7.74 4.22 10.87
C HIS A 39 8.44 3.02 10.22
N THR A 40 7.67 2.10 9.64
CA THR A 40 8.20 0.86 9.09
C THR A 40 7.45 0.45 7.84
N VAL A 41 8.18 0.07 6.82
CA VAL A 41 7.67 -0.61 5.62
C VAL A 41 8.12 -2.06 5.68
N LEU A 42 7.18 -2.98 5.55
CA LEU A 42 7.43 -4.42 5.47
C LEU A 42 7.17 -4.91 4.05
N THR A 43 8.15 -5.55 3.44
CA THR A 43 8.03 -6.17 2.11
C THR A 43 8.37 -7.66 2.15
N ASP A 44 7.97 -8.39 1.13
CA ASP A 44 8.51 -9.72 0.90
C ASP A 44 9.97 -9.66 0.38
N ASN A 45 10.57 -10.85 0.17
CA ASN A 45 11.94 -10.99 -0.34
C ASN A 45 12.00 -11.01 -1.88
N GLY A 46 10.97 -10.51 -2.55
CA GLY A 46 10.92 -10.47 -4.01
C GLY A 46 11.94 -9.52 -4.63
N VAL A 47 12.31 -9.80 -5.89
CA VAL A 47 13.27 -9.00 -6.68
C VAL A 47 12.98 -7.48 -6.68
N PRO A 48 11.72 -7.02 -6.68
CA PRO A 48 11.43 -5.59 -6.61
C PRO A 48 11.87 -4.91 -5.31
N PHE A 49 12.09 -5.67 -4.23
CA PHE A 49 12.34 -5.15 -2.88
C PHE A 49 13.71 -5.47 -2.32
N THR A 50 14.39 -6.52 -2.84
CA THR A 50 15.69 -6.96 -2.33
C THR A 50 16.74 -7.10 -3.43
N PRO A 51 18.03 -6.90 -3.12
CA PRO A 51 19.12 -7.32 -3.99
C PRO A 51 19.07 -8.84 -4.20
N GLN A 52 19.36 -9.29 -5.41
CA GLN A 52 19.57 -10.71 -5.64
C GLN A 52 20.99 -11.12 -5.21
N PRO A 53 21.23 -12.40 -4.84
CA PRO A 53 22.57 -12.90 -4.60
C PRO A 53 23.50 -12.51 -5.77
N HIS A 54 24.73 -12.12 -5.45
CA HIS A 54 25.76 -11.68 -6.41
C HIS A 54 25.48 -10.37 -7.17
N GLN A 55 24.43 -9.63 -6.81
CA GLN A 55 24.15 -8.34 -7.43
C GLN A 55 24.75 -7.20 -6.62
N PHE A 56 25.80 -6.59 -7.15
CA PHE A 56 26.35 -5.34 -6.63
C PHE A 56 25.43 -4.17 -7.04
N LEU A 57 24.92 -3.43 -6.05
CA LEU A 57 24.10 -2.24 -6.24
C LEU A 57 24.77 -1.05 -5.57
N PRO A 58 25.47 -0.19 -6.32
CA PRO A 58 26.04 1.04 -5.76
C PRO A 58 24.93 1.88 -5.09
N GLY A 59 25.14 2.26 -3.82
CA GLY A 59 24.16 3.01 -3.03
C GLY A 59 22.97 2.19 -2.48
N GLY A 60 22.98 0.85 -2.63
CA GLY A 60 21.95 -0.05 -2.09
C GLY A 60 20.71 -0.18 -2.98
N HIS A 61 19.76 -0.96 -2.50
CA HIS A 61 18.50 -1.19 -3.23
C HIS A 61 17.65 0.09 -3.30
N ARG A 62 16.92 0.28 -4.41
CA ARG A 62 16.12 1.50 -4.64
C ARG A 62 15.06 1.74 -3.55
N VAL A 63 14.41 0.68 -3.07
CA VAL A 63 13.42 0.76 -1.99
C VAL A 63 14.09 1.19 -0.68
N ASP A 64 15.29 0.68 -0.36
CA ASP A 64 16.04 1.09 0.83
C ASP A 64 16.46 2.57 0.77
N ARG A 65 16.77 3.07 -0.43
CA ARG A 65 17.07 4.50 -0.62
C ARG A 65 15.86 5.37 -0.34
N VAL A 66 14.68 5.00 -0.85
CA VAL A 66 13.43 5.70 -0.56
C VAL A 66 13.13 5.65 0.94
N CYS A 67 13.25 4.49 1.58
CA CYS A 67 13.03 4.37 3.02
C CYS A 67 13.97 5.27 3.83
N ARG A 68 15.26 5.35 3.47
CA ARG A 68 16.22 6.26 4.12
C ARG A 68 15.88 7.73 3.91
N GLU A 69 15.47 8.11 2.70
CA GLU A 69 15.06 9.47 2.34
C GLU A 69 13.89 9.96 3.21
N TYR A 70 12.94 9.08 3.51
CA TYR A 70 11.76 9.39 4.34
C TYR A 70 11.94 9.06 5.83
N GLY A 71 13.11 8.58 6.25
CA GLY A 71 13.36 8.19 7.64
C GLY A 71 12.54 6.98 8.10
N VAL A 72 12.22 6.06 7.18
CA VAL A 72 11.39 4.88 7.40
C VAL A 72 12.27 3.62 7.50
N ALA A 73 12.01 2.76 8.48
CA ALA A 73 12.68 1.46 8.57
C ALA A 73 12.13 0.49 7.51
N HIS A 74 13.01 -0.06 6.66
CA HIS A 74 12.65 -1.15 5.76
C HIS A 74 12.90 -2.50 6.44
N ARG A 75 11.89 -3.35 6.47
CA ARG A 75 11.98 -4.72 7.00
C ARG A 75 11.50 -5.72 5.97
N LEU A 76 12.15 -6.87 5.93
CA LEU A 76 11.77 -8.00 5.09
C LEU A 76 10.98 -9.02 5.90
N THR A 77 10.04 -9.71 5.25
CA THR A 77 9.37 -10.86 5.85
C THR A 77 10.38 -11.97 6.12
N LYS A 78 10.24 -12.64 7.27
CA LYS A 78 11.11 -13.77 7.57
C LYS A 78 10.83 -14.93 6.60
N PRO A 79 11.88 -15.59 6.08
CA PRO A 79 11.70 -16.82 5.30
C PRO A 79 10.84 -17.83 6.06
N ALA A 80 10.04 -18.60 5.33
CA ALA A 80 9.11 -19.62 5.87
C ALA A 80 8.04 -19.08 6.85
N ARG A 81 7.76 -17.77 6.85
CA ARG A 81 6.66 -17.15 7.63
C ARG A 81 5.68 -16.36 6.74
N PRO A 82 4.91 -17.03 5.88
CA PRO A 82 4.02 -16.40 4.90
C PRO A 82 2.94 -15.52 5.56
N TRP A 83 2.51 -15.83 6.78
CA TRP A 83 1.50 -15.03 7.49
C TRP A 83 1.90 -13.59 7.76
N THR A 84 3.19 -13.25 7.68
CA THR A 84 3.66 -11.87 7.88
C THR A 84 3.22 -10.93 6.76
N ASN A 85 2.95 -11.45 5.54
CA ASN A 85 2.45 -10.69 4.39
C ASN A 85 0.95 -10.95 4.10
N GLY A 86 0.30 -11.75 4.95
CA GLY A 86 -1.10 -12.18 4.77
C GLY A 86 -2.12 -11.08 4.45
N PRO A 87 -2.07 -9.88 5.06
CA PRO A 87 -2.99 -8.79 4.72
C PRO A 87 -2.89 -8.36 3.25
N VAL A 88 -1.67 -8.22 2.71
CA VAL A 88 -1.43 -7.83 1.30
C VAL A 88 -1.89 -8.94 0.36
N GLU A 89 -1.56 -10.19 0.67
CA GLU A 89 -1.96 -11.35 -0.14
C GLU A 89 -3.48 -11.51 -0.19
N ARG A 90 -4.15 -11.36 0.96
CA ARG A 90 -5.61 -11.38 1.04
C ARG A 90 -6.24 -10.27 0.21
N MET A 91 -5.72 -9.06 0.31
CA MET A 91 -6.25 -7.93 -0.45
C MET A 91 -5.99 -8.10 -1.95
N ASN A 92 -4.83 -8.63 -2.36
CA ASN A 92 -4.56 -8.98 -3.75
C ASN A 92 -5.56 -10.02 -4.29
N ARG A 93 -5.90 -11.04 -3.49
CA ARG A 93 -6.93 -12.02 -3.83
C ARG A 93 -8.28 -11.33 -4.00
N THR A 94 -8.71 -10.55 -3.02
CA THR A 94 -9.99 -9.83 -3.05
C THR A 94 -10.08 -8.89 -4.26
N LEU A 95 -9.00 -8.19 -4.61
CA LEU A 95 -8.96 -7.35 -5.81
C LEU A 95 -9.14 -8.17 -7.09
N LYS A 96 -8.43 -9.30 -7.23
CA LYS A 96 -8.57 -10.17 -8.39
C LYS A 96 -9.97 -10.74 -8.52
N GLU A 97 -10.56 -11.21 -7.41
CA GLU A 97 -11.92 -11.73 -7.34
C GLU A 97 -12.97 -10.67 -7.71
N ALA A 98 -12.77 -9.44 -7.26
CA ALA A 98 -13.67 -8.33 -7.54
C ALA A 98 -13.50 -7.72 -8.95
N THR A 99 -12.41 -7.99 -9.63
CA THR A 99 -12.08 -7.41 -10.94
C THR A 99 -11.88 -8.48 -12.01
N VAL A 100 -10.65 -8.84 -12.32
CA VAL A 100 -10.25 -9.66 -13.48
C VAL A 100 -10.77 -11.10 -13.46
N GLN A 101 -11.20 -11.62 -12.33
CA GLN A 101 -11.83 -12.96 -12.25
C GLN A 101 -13.36 -12.91 -12.49
N ARG A 102 -13.96 -11.74 -12.32
CA ARG A 102 -15.41 -11.58 -12.42
C ARG A 102 -15.85 -10.86 -13.70
N PHE A 103 -15.01 -9.97 -14.24
CA PHE A 103 -15.34 -9.12 -15.36
C PHE A 103 -14.31 -9.24 -16.47
N HIS A 104 -14.79 -9.17 -17.72
CA HIS A 104 -13.96 -8.98 -18.90
C HIS A 104 -13.84 -7.50 -19.21
N TYR A 105 -12.62 -7.04 -19.44
CA TYR A 105 -12.32 -5.64 -19.76
C TYR A 105 -11.83 -5.57 -21.21
N GLN A 106 -12.37 -4.64 -21.97
CA GLN A 106 -11.92 -4.40 -23.35
C GLN A 106 -10.63 -3.58 -23.37
N THR A 107 -10.47 -2.70 -22.38
CA THR A 107 -9.31 -1.82 -22.30
C THR A 107 -8.66 -1.86 -20.93
N THR A 108 -7.38 -1.46 -20.89
CA THR A 108 -6.67 -1.25 -19.63
C THR A 108 -7.25 -0.10 -18.81
N ALA A 109 -7.82 0.91 -19.47
CA ALA A 109 -8.47 2.05 -18.82
C ALA A 109 -9.67 1.61 -17.99
N GLU A 110 -10.57 0.81 -18.56
CA GLU A 110 -11.74 0.26 -17.84
C GLU A 110 -11.32 -0.53 -16.58
N LEU A 111 -10.28 -1.37 -16.71
CA LEU A 111 -9.76 -2.10 -15.55
C LEU A 111 -9.21 -1.16 -14.48
N ASN A 112 -8.51 -0.09 -14.86
CA ASN A 112 -7.95 0.87 -13.92
C ASN A 112 -9.05 1.66 -13.22
N GLU A 113 -10.09 2.11 -13.93
CA GLU A 113 -11.25 2.78 -13.35
C GLU A 113 -11.97 1.88 -12.34
N HIS A 114 -12.22 0.63 -12.69
CA HIS A 114 -12.86 -0.32 -11.78
C HIS A 114 -11.99 -0.59 -10.55
N LEU A 115 -10.68 -0.76 -10.73
CA LEU A 115 -9.73 -0.94 -9.64
C LEU A 115 -9.74 0.28 -8.70
N HIS A 116 -9.77 1.48 -9.26
CA HIS A 116 -9.86 2.73 -8.50
C HIS A 116 -11.17 2.80 -7.70
N ALA A 117 -12.31 2.61 -8.34
CA ALA A 117 -13.62 2.59 -7.68
C ALA A 117 -13.68 1.56 -6.55
N PHE A 118 -13.15 0.36 -6.78
CA PHE A 118 -13.09 -0.69 -5.76
C PHE A 118 -12.22 -0.29 -4.56
N LEU A 119 -11.06 0.32 -4.77
CA LEU A 119 -10.18 0.79 -3.69
C LEU A 119 -10.80 1.94 -2.91
N LEU A 120 -11.48 2.87 -3.59
CA LEU A 120 -12.26 3.92 -2.94
C LEU A 120 -13.35 3.31 -2.04
N ALA A 121 -14.10 2.35 -2.56
CA ALA A 121 -15.12 1.66 -1.76
C ALA A 121 -14.50 0.92 -0.55
N CYS A 122 -13.35 0.27 -0.70
CA CYS A 122 -12.65 -0.38 0.40
C CYS A 122 -12.19 0.60 1.47
N ASN A 123 -11.71 1.78 1.10
CA ASN A 123 -11.16 2.76 2.02
C ASN A 123 -12.22 3.67 2.66
N HIS A 124 -13.31 3.99 1.93
CA HIS A 124 -14.28 5.00 2.36
C HIS A 124 -15.71 4.46 2.63
N ALA A 125 -16.04 3.28 2.12
CA ALA A 125 -17.41 2.73 2.29
C ALA A 125 -17.45 1.43 3.09
N LYS A 126 -16.43 0.56 2.96
CA LYS A 126 -16.41 -0.74 3.60
C LYS A 126 -16.08 -0.64 5.09
N ARG A 127 -17.07 -0.92 5.92
CA ARG A 127 -16.92 -0.97 7.38
C ARG A 127 -16.25 -2.27 7.82
N LEU A 128 -15.27 -2.17 8.71
CA LEU A 128 -14.46 -3.29 9.16
C LEU A 128 -14.68 -3.60 10.65
N LYS A 129 -14.99 -4.86 10.97
CA LYS A 129 -15.12 -5.32 12.37
C LYS A 129 -13.85 -5.05 13.18
N THR A 130 -12.68 -5.21 12.57
CA THR A 130 -11.37 -4.95 13.18
C THR A 130 -11.13 -3.46 13.52
N LEU A 131 -11.90 -2.56 12.92
CA LEU A 131 -11.90 -1.12 13.20
C LEU A 131 -13.17 -0.68 13.96
N ARG A 132 -13.83 -1.60 14.66
CA ARG A 132 -15.06 -1.34 15.43
C ARG A 132 -16.20 -0.77 14.59
N GLY A 133 -16.32 -1.22 13.35
CA GLY A 133 -17.34 -0.77 12.41
C GLY A 133 -17.01 0.52 11.65
N LEU A 134 -15.82 1.06 11.81
CA LEU A 134 -15.35 2.19 11.01
C LEU A 134 -14.78 1.72 9.66
N THR A 135 -14.83 2.61 8.68
CA THR A 135 -14.03 2.47 7.46
C THR A 135 -12.56 2.82 7.75
N PRO A 136 -11.60 2.40 6.89
CA PRO A 136 -10.21 2.83 7.02
C PRO A 136 -10.03 4.35 7.13
N HIS A 137 -10.76 5.12 6.32
CA HIS A 137 -10.68 6.58 6.35
C HIS A 137 -11.28 7.17 7.64
N GLU A 138 -12.48 6.73 8.06
CA GLU A 138 -13.07 7.16 9.33
C GLU A 138 -12.16 6.87 10.52
N PHE A 139 -11.49 5.71 10.51
CA PHE A 139 -10.50 5.38 11.53
C PHE A 139 -9.32 6.36 11.55
N VAL A 140 -8.78 6.72 10.40
CA VAL A 140 -7.68 7.69 10.30
C VAL A 140 -8.12 9.07 10.82
N CYS A 141 -9.32 9.54 10.46
CA CYS A 141 -9.88 10.79 10.95
C CYS A 141 -10.09 10.77 12.48
N ALA A 142 -10.58 9.66 13.02
CA ALA A 142 -10.73 9.52 14.48
C ALA A 142 -9.37 9.53 15.20
N GLN A 143 -8.34 8.93 14.62
CA GLN A 143 -6.98 9.01 15.17
C GLN A 143 -6.41 10.43 15.14
N TRP A 144 -6.69 11.18 14.08
CA TRP A 144 -6.33 12.60 14.00
C TRP A 144 -6.95 13.42 15.13
N GLN A 145 -8.23 13.23 15.40
CA GLN A 145 -8.91 13.93 16.51
C GLN A 145 -8.30 13.59 17.87
N ASN A 146 -7.89 12.33 18.07
CA ASN A 146 -7.32 11.88 19.34
C ASN A 146 -5.86 12.29 19.53
N ASN A 147 -5.06 12.30 18.46
CA ASN A 147 -3.64 12.62 18.52
C ASN A 147 -3.15 13.22 17.19
N PRO A 148 -3.35 14.52 16.97
CA PRO A 148 -2.93 15.18 15.73
C PRO A 148 -1.41 15.25 15.56
N THR A 149 -0.61 15.08 16.61
CA THR A 149 0.85 15.23 16.56
C THR A 149 1.57 14.15 15.75
N ILE A 150 0.95 12.99 15.54
CA ILE A 150 1.49 11.92 14.71
C ILE A 150 1.22 12.12 13.21
N PHE A 151 0.43 13.11 12.87
CA PHE A 151 0.04 13.41 11.50
C PHE A 151 0.86 14.56 10.92
N THR A 152 1.02 14.53 9.62
CA THR A 152 1.70 15.58 8.83
C THR A 152 0.72 16.58 8.23
N ARG A 153 -0.57 16.18 8.15
CA ARG A 153 -1.66 16.99 7.58
C ARG A 153 -3.01 16.44 8.01
N ASP A 154 -4.05 17.26 7.92
CA ASP A 154 -5.43 16.86 8.21
C ASP A 154 -5.90 15.79 7.22
N PRO A 155 -6.33 14.61 7.69
CA PRO A 155 -6.82 13.55 6.83
C PRO A 155 -8.22 13.79 6.28
N ALA A 156 -9.02 14.70 6.81
CA ALA A 156 -10.41 14.92 6.41
C ALA A 156 -10.56 15.31 4.93
N HIS A 157 -9.56 15.96 4.38
CA HIS A 157 -9.53 16.40 2.98
C HIS A 157 -8.77 15.46 2.04
N LEU A 158 -8.36 14.28 2.54
CA LEU A 158 -7.57 13.33 1.76
C LEU A 158 -8.42 12.16 1.26
N THR A 159 -8.31 11.89 -0.02
CA THR A 159 -8.82 10.65 -0.61
C THR A 159 -7.76 9.57 -0.52
N LEU A 160 -7.96 8.57 0.35
CA LEU A 160 -7.13 7.37 0.37
C LEU A 160 -7.49 6.51 -0.85
N GLY A 161 -6.51 6.05 -1.60
CA GLY A 161 -6.78 5.16 -2.73
C GLY A 161 -5.66 5.08 -3.75
N LEU A 162 -6.03 4.69 -4.93
CA LEU A 162 -5.16 4.49 -6.08
C LEU A 162 -4.60 5.82 -6.60
N TYR A 163 -3.35 5.78 -7.01
CA TYR A 163 -2.73 6.83 -7.82
C TYR A 163 -2.33 6.23 -9.15
N ILE A 164 -2.93 6.74 -10.18
CA ILE A 164 -2.64 6.41 -11.57
C ILE A 164 -1.65 7.43 -12.10
#